data_af7fc8876f81cb555ce05b3dbf600844
#
_entry.id   af7fc8876f81cb555ce05b3dbf600844
#
_cell.length_a   1.000
_cell.length_b   1.000
_cell.length_c   1.000
_cell.angle_alpha   90.00
_cell.angle_beta   90.00
_cell.angle_gamma   90.00
#
_symmetry.space_group_name_H-M   'P 1'
#
loop_
_entity.id
_entity.type
_entity.pdbx_description
1 polymer ?
#
loop_
_entity_poly.entity_id
_entity_poly.type
_entity_poly.pdbx_seq_one_letter_code
_entity_poly.pdbx_strand_id
1 'polypeptide(L)'
;MAHAVSRAQNVTVTIRDVRGADELRACQDLQRRAWGITEDGYVLPVATMAGAQKVGGLILGAFDAQNHLVGFAFAFLGRLKGRLILYSQLTGVHPAHQSTGIGRLLKFEQRRRARDMALDAVVWAFDPLQASNAAFNLGVLGATCRIYEVDMYGARTDALNAGLATDRLLAEWPTAAEPIAGRTEPYPDGVDLIHTTVVPGLGFRKVEHISPIPPAAAHLHIKIPGRISELKAYSSSSAAREWQNALRETFQAAFAAGFVAVGFSRAEPDQPCYLLERTA
;
A
#
# COMPACT_ATOMS: atom_id res chain seq x y z
N MET A 1 28.71 -0.28 10.05
CA MET A 1 27.34 -0.79 9.82
C MET A 1 27.37 -1.70 8.63
N ALA A 2 26.95 -2.97 8.79
CA ALA A 2 26.97 -3.95 7.71
C ALA A 2 25.90 -3.59 6.67
N HIS A 3 26.27 -3.58 5.40
CA HIS A 3 25.34 -3.43 4.29
C HIS A 3 24.73 -4.81 3.99
N ALA A 4 23.40 -4.89 3.95
CA ALA A 4 22.73 -6.11 3.52
C ALA A 4 22.80 -6.18 1.99
N VAL A 5 23.54 -7.16 1.44
CA VAL A 5 23.48 -7.53 0.02
C VAL A 5 22.42 -8.61 -0.13
N SER A 6 21.39 -8.35 -0.95
CA SER A 6 20.31 -9.30 -1.20
C SER A 6 20.08 -9.48 -2.71
N ARG A 7 19.64 -10.68 -3.11
CA ARG A 7 19.24 -10.99 -4.49
C ARG A 7 17.71 -10.86 -4.61
N ALA A 8 17.26 -9.84 -5.31
CA ALA A 8 15.95 -9.84 -5.93
C ALA A 8 16.00 -10.66 -7.23
N GLN A 9 14.89 -11.23 -7.70
CA GLN A 9 14.90 -12.09 -8.91
C GLN A 9 15.74 -11.45 -10.04
N ASN A 10 16.95 -11.97 -10.26
CA ASN A 10 17.97 -11.55 -11.24
C ASN A 10 18.66 -10.17 -11.04
N VAL A 11 18.42 -9.45 -9.94
CA VAL A 11 19.11 -8.18 -9.67
C VAL A 11 19.78 -8.23 -8.29
N THR A 12 21.09 -8.04 -8.25
CA THR A 12 21.83 -7.88 -6.98
C THR A 12 21.78 -6.42 -6.58
N VAL A 13 21.22 -6.11 -5.41
CA VAL A 13 21.16 -4.76 -4.87
C VAL A 13 21.73 -4.70 -3.47
N THR A 14 22.33 -3.57 -3.12
CA THR A 14 22.74 -3.23 -1.77
C THR A 14 21.71 -2.27 -1.16
N ILE A 15 21.08 -2.66 -0.05
CA ILE A 15 20.20 -1.76 0.70
C ILE A 15 21.02 -1.05 1.77
N ARG A 16 21.04 0.27 1.73
CA ARG A 16 21.74 1.11 2.70
C ARG A 16 21.07 2.47 2.88
N ASP A 17 21.49 3.20 3.90
CA ASP A 17 21.07 4.59 4.08
C ASP A 17 21.54 5.45 2.89
N VAL A 18 20.66 6.34 2.44
CA VAL A 18 20.95 7.40 1.48
C VAL A 18 21.80 8.46 2.16
N ARG A 19 22.85 8.94 1.49
CA ARG A 19 23.84 9.85 2.08
C ARG A 19 24.09 11.08 1.22
N GLY A 20 24.12 12.24 1.85
CA GLY A 20 24.48 13.49 1.19
C GLY A 20 23.40 14.00 0.22
N ALA A 21 23.60 15.21 -0.27
CA ALA A 21 22.62 15.91 -1.08
C ALA A 21 22.41 15.27 -2.46
N ASP A 22 23.43 14.68 -3.05
CA ASP A 22 23.35 14.11 -4.41
C ASP A 22 22.50 12.83 -4.42
N GLU A 23 22.66 11.93 -3.44
CA GLU A 23 21.79 10.76 -3.33
C GLU A 23 20.34 11.14 -2.95
N LEU A 24 20.15 12.20 -2.16
CA LEU A 24 18.81 12.75 -1.88
C LEU A 24 18.15 13.33 -3.14
N ARG A 25 18.92 14.01 -4.02
CA ARG A 25 18.43 14.43 -5.35
C ARG A 25 18.10 13.22 -6.23
N ALA A 26 18.91 12.18 -6.21
CA ALA A 26 18.59 10.94 -6.93
C ALA A 26 17.27 10.31 -6.43
N CYS A 27 16.92 10.43 -5.14
CA CYS A 27 15.61 10.03 -4.64
C CYS A 27 14.47 10.88 -5.23
N GLN A 28 14.67 12.20 -5.45
CA GLN A 28 13.67 13.03 -6.12
C GLN A 28 13.46 12.62 -7.59
N ASP A 29 14.54 12.37 -8.31
CA ASP A 29 14.48 11.92 -9.70
C ASP A 29 13.79 10.56 -9.81
N LEU A 30 14.05 9.67 -8.84
CA LEU A 30 13.39 8.38 -8.79
C LEU A 30 11.89 8.52 -8.49
N GLN A 31 11.47 9.47 -7.65
CA GLN A 31 10.05 9.76 -7.44
C GLN A 31 9.35 10.13 -8.75
N ARG A 32 9.92 11.05 -9.53
CA ARG A 32 9.37 11.46 -10.81
C ARG A 32 9.20 10.27 -11.76
N ARG A 33 10.21 9.42 -11.86
CA ARG A 33 10.19 8.24 -12.75
C ARG A 33 9.24 7.15 -12.26
N ALA A 34 9.22 6.86 -10.96
CA ALA A 34 8.42 5.77 -10.39
C ALA A 34 6.91 6.05 -10.45
N TRP A 35 6.50 7.32 -10.33
CA TRP A 35 5.09 7.71 -10.27
C TRP A 35 4.64 8.64 -11.40
N GLY A 36 5.51 8.95 -12.37
CA GLY A 36 5.16 9.85 -13.48
C GLY A 36 4.84 11.27 -13.02
N ILE A 37 5.50 11.75 -11.95
CA ILE A 37 5.24 13.07 -11.40
C ILE A 37 5.84 14.15 -12.32
N THR A 38 5.01 15.04 -12.79
CA THR A 38 5.40 16.19 -13.63
C THR A 38 5.42 17.51 -12.86
N GLU A 39 4.68 17.60 -11.75
CA GLU A 39 4.57 18.79 -10.92
C GLU A 39 5.49 18.69 -9.70
N ASP A 40 6.37 19.67 -9.50
CA ASP A 40 7.34 19.68 -8.39
C ASP A 40 6.69 19.69 -7.00
N GLY A 41 5.46 20.20 -6.87
CA GLY A 41 4.71 20.20 -5.62
C GLY A 41 4.40 18.82 -5.04
N TYR A 42 4.47 17.78 -5.86
CA TYR A 42 4.27 16.38 -5.41
C TYR A 42 5.55 15.61 -5.12
N VAL A 43 6.72 16.22 -5.40
CA VAL A 43 8.02 15.61 -5.12
C VAL A 43 8.49 16.00 -3.72
N LEU A 44 8.83 15.02 -2.89
CA LEU A 44 9.34 15.28 -1.55
C LEU A 44 10.67 16.05 -1.60
N PRO A 45 10.76 17.25 -0.98
CA PRO A 45 11.97 18.07 -1.04
C PRO A 45 13.17 17.45 -0.36
N VAL A 46 14.38 17.70 -0.90
CA VAL A 46 15.66 17.29 -0.28
C VAL A 46 15.76 17.77 1.17
N ALA A 47 15.36 19.03 1.43
CA ALA A 47 15.42 19.60 2.78
C ALA A 47 14.57 18.80 3.79
N THR A 48 13.36 18.37 3.38
CA THR A 48 12.46 17.54 4.21
C THR A 48 13.09 16.18 4.50
N MET A 49 13.65 15.53 3.48
CA MET A 49 14.35 14.26 3.62
C MET A 49 15.55 14.38 4.57
N ALA A 50 16.41 15.38 4.34
CA ALA A 50 17.59 15.61 5.17
C ALA A 50 17.22 15.91 6.64
N GLY A 51 16.19 16.74 6.85
CA GLY A 51 15.69 17.06 8.19
C GLY A 51 15.15 15.81 8.91
N ALA A 52 14.35 15.01 8.24
CA ALA A 52 13.83 13.76 8.79
C ALA A 52 14.94 12.80 9.22
N GLN A 53 16.00 12.63 8.40
CA GLN A 53 17.16 11.79 8.77
C GLN A 53 17.85 12.29 10.04
N LYS A 54 17.93 13.59 10.27
CA LYS A 54 18.60 14.16 11.46
C LYS A 54 17.87 13.85 12.76
N VAL A 55 16.56 13.60 12.69
CA VAL A 55 15.70 13.32 13.84
C VAL A 55 15.22 11.87 13.92
N GLY A 56 15.93 10.94 13.27
CA GLY A 56 15.65 9.51 13.35
C GLY A 56 14.76 8.95 12.26
N GLY A 57 14.34 9.75 11.27
CA GLY A 57 13.68 9.24 10.07
C GLY A 57 14.64 8.42 9.21
N LEU A 58 14.08 7.53 8.38
CA LEU A 58 14.84 6.63 7.52
C LEU A 58 14.69 7.01 6.06
N ILE A 59 15.83 7.08 5.36
CA ILE A 59 15.85 7.10 3.90
C ILE A 59 16.77 5.97 3.46
N LEU A 60 16.17 4.89 2.97
CA LEU A 60 16.86 3.72 2.48
C LEU A 60 16.94 3.79 0.96
N GLY A 61 18.10 3.49 0.39
CA GLY A 61 18.31 3.31 -1.03
C GLY A 61 18.64 1.86 -1.36
N ALA A 62 18.09 1.38 -2.47
CA ALA A 62 18.52 0.17 -3.13
C ALA A 62 19.46 0.56 -4.28
N PHE A 63 20.70 0.14 -4.20
CA PHE A 63 21.77 0.48 -5.16
C PHE A 63 22.18 -0.76 -5.95
N ASP A 64 22.29 -0.64 -7.27
CA ASP A 64 22.79 -1.69 -8.14
C ASP A 64 24.32 -1.88 -8.01
N ALA A 65 24.89 -2.80 -8.80
CA ALA A 65 26.32 -3.09 -8.79
C ALA A 65 27.19 -1.90 -9.24
N GLN A 66 26.60 -0.95 -9.97
CA GLN A 66 27.26 0.29 -10.41
C GLN A 66 27.01 1.46 -9.45
N ASN A 67 26.41 1.18 -8.29
CA ASN A 67 26.01 2.18 -7.28
C ASN A 67 24.96 3.20 -7.76
N HIS A 68 24.15 2.86 -8.76
CA HIS A 68 22.99 3.66 -9.14
C HIS A 68 21.82 3.36 -8.24
N LEU A 69 21.07 4.40 -7.85
CA LEU A 69 19.86 4.26 -7.07
C LEU A 69 18.72 3.72 -7.93
N VAL A 70 18.29 2.49 -7.68
CA VAL A 70 17.22 1.79 -8.42
C VAL A 70 15.93 1.64 -7.61
N GLY A 71 15.96 1.95 -6.33
CA GLY A 71 14.79 1.99 -5.45
C GLY A 71 15.08 2.81 -4.20
N PHE A 72 14.06 3.37 -3.57
CA PHE A 72 14.21 4.05 -2.28
C PHE A 72 12.95 3.90 -1.43
N ALA A 73 13.13 4.10 -0.13
CA ALA A 73 12.03 4.20 0.82
C ALA A 73 12.30 5.34 1.80
N PHE A 74 11.29 6.19 2.01
CA PHE A 74 11.31 7.27 2.98
C PHE A 74 10.31 6.99 4.10
N ALA A 75 10.76 7.14 5.34
CA ALA A 75 9.93 6.99 6.53
C ALA A 75 10.36 7.96 7.63
N PHE A 76 9.42 8.31 8.50
CA PHE A 76 9.66 9.17 9.65
C PHE A 76 8.96 8.63 10.89
N LEU A 77 9.40 9.09 12.06
CA LEU A 77 8.83 8.71 13.34
C LEU A 77 7.45 9.34 13.51
N GLY A 78 6.52 8.56 14.05
CA GLY A 78 5.17 9.03 14.32
C GLY A 78 4.56 8.36 15.55
N ARG A 79 3.33 8.74 15.85
CA ARG A 79 2.53 8.12 16.90
C ARG A 79 1.14 7.79 16.36
N LEU A 80 0.71 6.54 16.53
CA LEU A 80 -0.61 6.08 16.14
C LEU A 80 -1.29 5.43 17.34
N LYS A 81 -2.45 5.96 17.77
CA LYS A 81 -3.20 5.44 18.94
C LYS A 81 -2.31 5.23 20.17
N GLY A 82 -1.43 6.20 20.46
CA GLY A 82 -0.52 6.17 21.61
C GLY A 82 0.77 5.38 21.42
N ARG A 83 0.89 4.52 20.40
CA ARG A 83 2.07 3.69 20.10
C ARG A 83 3.07 4.45 19.22
N LEU A 84 4.37 4.23 19.43
CA LEU A 84 5.44 4.78 18.59
C LEU A 84 5.56 3.92 17.33
N ILE A 85 5.56 4.56 16.17
CA ILE A 85 5.57 3.88 14.87
C ILE A 85 6.60 4.51 13.92
N LEU A 86 7.02 3.74 12.93
CA LEU A 86 7.68 4.25 11.74
C LEU A 86 6.64 4.44 10.64
N TYR A 87 6.32 5.68 10.26
CA TYR A 87 5.42 5.93 9.14
C TYR A 87 6.20 5.91 7.82
N SER A 88 5.98 4.87 7.02
CA SER A 88 6.61 4.67 5.71
C SER A 88 5.83 5.43 4.64
N GLN A 89 6.20 6.68 4.39
CA GLN A 89 5.44 7.56 3.50
C GLN A 89 5.60 7.21 2.03
N LEU A 90 6.81 6.87 1.59
CA LEU A 90 7.12 6.60 0.20
C LEU A 90 7.96 5.32 0.07
N THR A 91 7.64 4.50 -0.91
CA THR A 91 8.51 3.40 -1.38
C THR A 91 8.38 3.35 -2.89
N GLY A 92 9.44 3.69 -3.59
CA GLY A 92 9.49 3.74 -5.05
C GLY A 92 10.60 2.86 -5.61
N VAL A 93 10.32 2.23 -6.75
CA VAL A 93 11.28 1.44 -7.51
C VAL A 93 11.28 1.95 -8.94
N HIS A 94 12.46 2.11 -9.52
CA HIS A 94 12.63 2.53 -10.90
C HIS A 94 11.83 1.62 -11.84
N PRO A 95 11.10 2.15 -12.84
CA PRO A 95 10.21 1.35 -13.69
C PRO A 95 10.88 0.11 -14.30
N ALA A 96 12.13 0.21 -14.75
CA ALA A 96 12.89 -0.92 -15.30
C ALA A 96 13.22 -2.04 -14.27
N HIS A 97 13.03 -1.78 -12.98
CA HIS A 97 13.32 -2.71 -11.87
C HIS A 97 12.10 -3.06 -11.04
N GLN A 98 10.89 -2.64 -11.48
CA GLN A 98 9.65 -3.05 -10.83
C GLN A 98 9.43 -4.55 -10.97
N SER A 99 8.68 -5.14 -10.04
CA SER A 99 8.37 -6.58 -9.97
C SER A 99 9.60 -7.49 -9.77
N THR A 100 10.79 -6.95 -9.50
CA THR A 100 12.00 -7.73 -9.20
C THR A 100 12.19 -8.07 -7.71
N GLY A 101 11.30 -7.58 -6.83
CA GLY A 101 11.39 -7.80 -5.38
C GLY A 101 12.11 -6.69 -4.59
N ILE A 102 12.66 -5.66 -5.25
CA ILE A 102 13.36 -4.54 -4.57
C ILE A 102 12.44 -3.83 -3.56
N GLY A 103 11.18 -3.58 -3.90
CA GLY A 103 10.23 -2.97 -2.98
C GLY A 103 10.02 -3.80 -1.70
N ARG A 104 10.00 -5.13 -1.82
CA ARG A 104 9.95 -6.05 -0.68
C ARG A 104 11.18 -5.93 0.19
N LEU A 105 12.37 -5.94 -0.40
CA LEU A 105 13.64 -5.79 0.33
C LEU A 105 13.68 -4.47 1.12
N LEU A 106 13.28 -3.36 0.50
CA LEU A 106 13.19 -2.05 1.16
C LEU A 106 12.23 -2.07 2.35
N LYS A 107 11.06 -2.68 2.21
CA LYS A 107 10.06 -2.81 3.30
C LYS A 107 10.59 -3.67 4.44
N PHE A 108 11.23 -4.80 4.16
CA PHE A 108 11.81 -5.64 5.20
C PHE A 108 12.95 -4.93 5.95
N GLU A 109 13.78 -4.17 5.25
CA GLU A 109 14.82 -3.37 5.91
C GLU A 109 14.22 -2.24 6.76
N GLN A 110 13.15 -1.53 6.29
CA GLN A 110 12.43 -0.56 7.13
C GLN A 110 11.90 -1.21 8.40
N ARG A 111 11.29 -2.40 8.31
CA ARG A 111 10.77 -3.12 9.46
C ARG A 111 11.88 -3.55 10.42
N ARG A 112 12.99 -4.07 9.89
CA ARG A 112 14.17 -4.40 10.70
C ARG A 112 14.67 -3.18 11.47
N ARG A 113 14.84 -2.03 10.78
CA ARG A 113 15.26 -0.77 11.42
C ARG A 113 14.25 -0.28 12.45
N ALA A 114 12.96 -0.36 12.18
CA ALA A 114 11.92 0.00 13.13
C ALA A 114 12.00 -0.86 14.42
N ARG A 115 12.25 -2.16 14.28
CA ARG A 115 12.47 -3.07 15.41
C ARG A 115 13.72 -2.67 16.22
N ASP A 116 14.84 -2.39 15.54
CA ASP A 116 16.09 -1.96 16.20
C ASP A 116 15.91 -0.62 16.97
N MET A 117 14.96 0.20 16.54
CA MET A 117 14.57 1.46 17.20
C MET A 117 13.50 1.27 18.27
N ALA A 118 13.12 0.04 18.60
CA ALA A 118 12.06 -0.32 19.55
C ALA A 118 10.70 0.33 19.22
N LEU A 119 10.39 0.51 17.93
CA LEU A 119 9.08 0.98 17.46
C LEU A 119 8.10 -0.17 17.35
N ASP A 120 6.83 0.07 17.64
CA ASP A 120 5.78 -0.98 17.70
C ASP A 120 5.41 -1.54 16.32
N ALA A 121 5.42 -0.69 15.29
CA ALA A 121 5.02 -1.07 13.93
C ALA A 121 5.63 -0.18 12.86
N VAL A 122 5.65 -0.67 11.63
CA VAL A 122 5.72 0.14 10.41
C VAL A 122 4.31 0.34 9.90
N VAL A 123 3.92 1.61 9.64
CA VAL A 123 2.58 1.98 9.16
C VAL A 123 2.69 2.75 7.86
N TRP A 124 1.78 2.53 6.93
CA TRP A 124 1.70 3.31 5.68
C TRP A 124 0.29 3.32 5.12
N ALA A 125 0.00 4.31 4.30
CA ALA A 125 -1.27 4.44 3.60
C ALA A 125 -1.16 3.91 2.17
N PHE A 126 -2.22 3.26 1.66
CA PHE A 126 -2.31 2.83 0.26
C PHE A 126 -3.75 2.93 -0.26
N ASP A 127 -3.89 3.07 -1.58
CA ASP A 127 -5.19 3.14 -2.26
C ASP A 127 -5.88 1.77 -2.22
N PRO A 128 -7.07 1.65 -1.58
CA PRO A 128 -7.78 0.39 -1.45
C PRO A 128 -8.28 -0.20 -2.78
N LEU A 129 -8.35 0.59 -3.85
CA LEU A 129 -8.74 0.13 -5.19
C LEU A 129 -7.58 -0.49 -5.98
N GLN A 130 -6.34 -0.40 -5.47
CA GLN A 130 -5.16 -0.94 -6.15
C GLN A 130 -4.90 -2.40 -5.73
N ALA A 131 -5.41 -3.36 -6.49
CA ALA A 131 -5.29 -4.79 -6.21
C ALA A 131 -3.83 -5.27 -6.05
N SER A 132 -2.89 -4.68 -6.80
CA SER A 132 -1.46 -5.00 -6.68
C SER A 132 -0.89 -4.57 -5.32
N ASN A 133 -1.28 -3.38 -4.83
CA ASN A 133 -0.86 -2.89 -3.53
C ASN A 133 -1.48 -3.71 -2.39
N ALA A 134 -2.77 -4.02 -2.50
CA ALA A 134 -3.46 -4.86 -1.52
C ALA A 134 -2.81 -6.25 -1.41
N ALA A 135 -2.58 -6.92 -2.54
CA ALA A 135 -1.91 -8.22 -2.57
C ALA A 135 -0.50 -8.18 -1.98
N PHE A 136 0.27 -7.13 -2.29
CA PHE A 136 1.61 -6.97 -1.72
C PHE A 136 1.55 -6.69 -0.23
N ASN A 137 0.74 -5.74 0.21
CA ASN A 137 0.70 -5.29 1.60
C ASN A 137 0.13 -6.37 2.54
N LEU A 138 -1.03 -6.93 2.21
CA LEU A 138 -1.68 -7.91 3.06
C LEU A 138 -1.18 -9.33 2.77
N GLY A 139 -1.10 -9.73 1.49
CA GLY A 139 -0.72 -11.10 1.13
C GLY A 139 0.78 -11.37 1.34
N VAL A 140 1.66 -10.54 0.75
CA VAL A 140 3.11 -10.79 0.77
C VAL A 140 3.77 -10.35 2.07
N LEU A 141 3.46 -9.15 2.57
CA LEU A 141 4.05 -8.61 3.79
C LEU A 141 3.33 -9.09 5.05
N GLY A 142 2.05 -9.45 4.98
CA GLY A 142 1.24 -9.82 6.13
C GLY A 142 0.89 -8.63 7.03
N ALA A 143 0.82 -7.43 6.46
CA ALA A 143 0.29 -6.27 7.17
C ALA A 143 -1.23 -6.41 7.33
N THR A 144 -1.79 -5.73 8.32
CA THR A 144 -3.24 -5.71 8.57
C THR A 144 -3.80 -4.29 8.49
N CYS A 145 -5.11 -4.14 8.23
CA CYS A 145 -5.75 -2.84 8.18
C CYS A 145 -6.99 -2.79 9.09
N ARG A 146 -7.09 -1.68 9.87
CA ARG A 146 -8.21 -1.38 10.77
C ARG A 146 -8.70 0.06 10.64
N ILE A 147 -8.09 0.84 9.75
CA ILE A 147 -8.36 2.27 9.60
C ILE A 147 -8.54 2.55 8.11
N TYR A 148 -9.66 3.19 7.79
CA TYR A 148 -9.98 3.74 6.48
C TYR A 148 -10.05 5.26 6.59
N GLU A 149 -9.16 5.95 5.88
CA GLU A 149 -9.09 7.41 5.82
C GLU A 149 -9.76 7.90 4.54
N VAL A 150 -10.76 8.77 4.71
CA VAL A 150 -11.49 9.37 3.59
C VAL A 150 -10.73 10.61 3.13
N ASP A 151 -10.44 10.67 1.83
CA ASP A 151 -9.81 11.82 1.17
C ASP A 151 -8.57 12.36 1.90
N MET A 152 -7.70 11.46 2.31
CA MET A 152 -6.56 11.73 3.19
C MET A 152 -5.64 12.87 2.69
N TYR A 153 -5.52 13.05 1.39
CA TYR A 153 -4.60 14.03 0.79
C TYR A 153 -5.32 15.17 0.05
N GLY A 154 -6.66 15.17 0.04
CA GLY A 154 -7.44 16.12 -0.74
C GLY A 154 -7.36 15.88 -2.25
N ALA A 155 -7.83 16.84 -3.01
CA ALA A 155 -7.85 16.76 -4.47
C ALA A 155 -6.42 16.68 -5.04
N ARG A 156 -6.19 15.71 -5.93
CA ARG A 156 -4.89 15.52 -6.60
C ARG A 156 -5.07 15.40 -8.10
N THR A 157 -4.09 15.92 -8.84
CA THR A 157 -4.05 15.94 -10.30
C THR A 157 -3.18 14.85 -10.90
N ASP A 158 -2.41 14.12 -10.08
CA ASP A 158 -1.56 13.02 -10.56
C ASP A 158 -2.39 11.86 -11.13
N ALA A 159 -1.83 11.14 -12.11
CA ALA A 159 -2.53 10.11 -12.88
C ALA A 159 -3.11 8.96 -12.00
N LEU A 160 -2.51 8.68 -10.84
CA LEU A 160 -2.98 7.62 -9.95
C LEU A 160 -4.28 8.02 -9.23
N ASN A 161 -4.43 9.30 -8.87
CA ASN A 161 -5.54 9.80 -8.06
C ASN A 161 -6.58 10.59 -8.87
N ALA A 162 -6.26 11.01 -10.10
CA ALA A 162 -7.14 11.86 -10.91
C ALA A 162 -8.59 11.31 -10.98
N GLY A 163 -9.55 12.18 -10.66
CA GLY A 163 -10.98 11.91 -10.74
C GLY A 163 -11.61 11.18 -9.55
N LEU A 164 -10.81 10.78 -8.56
CA LEU A 164 -11.26 10.12 -7.33
C LEU A 164 -10.76 10.87 -6.08
N ALA A 165 -11.49 10.73 -4.97
CA ALA A 165 -10.99 11.12 -3.67
C ALA A 165 -9.76 10.27 -3.28
N THR A 166 -8.89 10.82 -2.44
CA THR A 166 -7.68 10.13 -2.01
C THR A 166 -7.91 9.24 -0.79
N ASP A 167 -8.89 8.34 -0.88
CA ASP A 167 -9.17 7.36 0.17
C ASP A 167 -8.00 6.42 0.37
N ARG A 168 -7.72 6.07 1.64
CA ARG A 168 -6.59 5.20 1.99
C ARG A 168 -6.98 4.18 3.06
N LEU A 169 -6.42 2.98 2.91
CA LEU A 169 -6.27 2.04 4.02
C LEU A 169 -4.91 2.27 4.68
N LEU A 170 -4.88 2.29 6.01
CA LEU A 170 -3.63 2.27 6.75
C LEU A 170 -3.24 0.82 7.02
N ALA A 171 -2.14 0.40 6.40
CA ALA A 171 -1.51 -0.89 6.68
C ALA A 171 -0.64 -0.75 7.93
N GLU A 172 -0.78 -1.67 8.85
CA GLU A 172 -0.01 -1.77 10.09
C GLU A 172 0.76 -3.10 10.07
N TRP A 173 2.07 -3.03 10.21
CA TRP A 173 2.97 -4.18 10.21
C TRP A 173 3.77 -4.22 11.50
N PRO A 174 3.36 -5.05 12.49
CA PRO A 174 4.02 -5.13 13.78
C PRO A 174 5.50 -5.54 13.68
N THR A 175 6.34 -5.01 14.56
CA THR A 175 7.78 -5.29 14.58
C THR A 175 8.17 -6.41 15.52
N ALA A 176 7.36 -6.68 16.57
CA ALA A 176 7.70 -7.59 17.66
C ALA A 176 7.78 -9.07 17.23
N ALA A 177 6.86 -9.54 16.37
CA ALA A 177 6.85 -10.91 15.89
C ALA A 177 7.58 -11.05 14.54
N GLU A 178 8.02 -12.26 14.17
CA GLU A 178 8.51 -12.48 12.81
C GLU A 178 7.37 -12.27 11.79
N PRO A 179 7.68 -11.70 10.61
CA PRO A 179 6.66 -11.43 9.60
C PRO A 179 6.16 -12.74 8.99
N ILE A 180 4.86 -12.93 9.03
CA ILE A 180 4.17 -14.06 8.40
C ILE A 180 3.36 -13.49 7.23
N ALA A 181 3.43 -14.12 6.06
CA ALA A 181 2.59 -13.75 4.92
C ALA A 181 1.11 -13.85 5.31
N GLY A 182 0.32 -12.89 4.81
CA GLY A 182 -1.11 -12.89 5.09
C GLY A 182 -1.86 -13.96 4.30
N ARG A 183 -3.13 -14.11 4.62
CA ARG A 183 -4.02 -15.06 3.94
C ARG A 183 -4.23 -14.65 2.49
N THR A 184 -4.17 -15.62 1.57
CA THR A 184 -4.44 -15.42 0.14
C THR A 184 -5.64 -16.22 -0.36
N GLU A 185 -6.04 -17.26 0.39
CA GLU A 185 -7.21 -18.06 0.05
C GLU A 185 -8.47 -17.49 0.72
N PRO A 186 -9.59 -17.37 0.01
CA PRO A 186 -10.87 -16.94 0.59
C PRO A 186 -11.28 -17.83 1.77
N TYR A 187 -12.02 -17.27 2.70
CA TYR A 187 -12.66 -18.05 3.77
C TYR A 187 -13.86 -18.82 3.18
N PRO A 188 -13.98 -20.15 3.42
CA PRO A 188 -15.12 -20.91 2.91
C PRO A 188 -16.49 -20.41 3.43
N ASP A 189 -16.49 -19.83 4.64
CA ASP A 189 -17.64 -19.22 5.31
C ASP A 189 -17.68 -17.69 5.22
N GLY A 190 -16.81 -17.12 4.38
CA GLY A 190 -16.72 -15.67 4.22
C GLY A 190 -17.95 -15.09 3.50
N VAL A 191 -18.48 -14.01 4.05
CA VAL A 191 -19.65 -13.33 3.51
C VAL A 191 -19.21 -12.24 2.53
N ASP A 192 -19.67 -12.33 1.28
CA ASP A 192 -19.49 -11.28 0.27
C ASP A 192 -20.37 -10.07 0.63
N LEU A 193 -19.76 -8.89 0.79
CA LEU A 193 -20.52 -7.67 1.12
C LEU A 193 -20.84 -6.83 -0.12
N ILE A 194 -19.97 -6.77 -1.12
CA ILE A 194 -20.20 -6.03 -2.35
C ILE A 194 -20.60 -7.00 -3.46
N HIS A 195 -21.83 -6.87 -3.94
CA HIS A 195 -22.36 -7.63 -5.06
C HIS A 195 -22.25 -6.84 -6.34
N THR A 196 -21.94 -7.55 -7.44
CA THR A 196 -21.59 -6.91 -8.70
C THR A 196 -22.21 -7.63 -9.89
N THR A 197 -22.49 -6.87 -10.94
CA THR A 197 -22.92 -7.40 -12.23
C THR A 197 -21.92 -7.08 -13.34
N VAL A 198 -21.80 -7.97 -14.32
CA VAL A 198 -21.01 -7.72 -15.54
C VAL A 198 -21.72 -6.67 -16.39
N VAL A 199 -21.01 -5.67 -16.86
CA VAL A 199 -21.55 -4.72 -17.84
C VAL A 199 -21.37 -5.31 -19.23
N PRO A 200 -22.48 -5.64 -19.96
CA PRO A 200 -22.39 -6.26 -21.27
C PRO A 200 -21.55 -5.44 -22.25
N GLY A 201 -20.64 -6.11 -22.97
CA GLY A 201 -19.80 -5.50 -23.99
C GLY A 201 -18.59 -4.70 -23.48
N LEU A 202 -18.42 -4.55 -22.16
CA LEU A 202 -17.39 -3.67 -21.60
C LEU A 202 -16.30 -4.40 -20.82
N GLY A 203 -16.50 -5.67 -20.48
CA GLY A 203 -15.49 -6.51 -19.81
C GLY A 203 -15.17 -6.09 -18.37
N PHE A 204 -15.93 -5.17 -17.77
CA PHE A 204 -15.81 -4.82 -16.37
C PHE A 204 -17.13 -5.00 -15.60
N ARG A 205 -17.05 -4.92 -14.27
CA ARG A 205 -18.19 -5.10 -13.38
C ARG A 205 -18.54 -3.78 -12.70
N LYS A 206 -19.83 -3.53 -12.48
CA LYS A 206 -20.35 -2.44 -11.66
C LYS A 206 -20.85 -2.96 -10.32
N VAL A 207 -20.90 -2.12 -9.33
CA VAL A 207 -21.54 -2.40 -8.05
C VAL A 207 -23.06 -2.49 -8.29
N GLU A 208 -23.69 -3.54 -7.78
CA GLU A 208 -25.13 -3.75 -7.82
C GLU A 208 -25.76 -3.33 -6.50
N HIS A 209 -25.26 -3.90 -5.39
CA HIS A 209 -25.68 -3.52 -4.04
C HIS A 209 -24.62 -3.91 -3.01
N ILE A 210 -24.75 -3.37 -1.81
CA ILE A 210 -23.98 -3.71 -0.62
C ILE A 210 -24.90 -4.43 0.35
N SER A 211 -24.51 -5.62 0.81
CA SER A 211 -25.24 -6.37 1.84
C SER A 211 -24.86 -5.89 3.24
N PRO A 212 -25.82 -5.87 4.17
CA PRO A 212 -25.50 -5.62 5.58
C PRO A 212 -24.64 -6.76 6.15
N ILE A 213 -23.82 -6.42 7.13
CA ILE A 213 -22.95 -7.40 7.81
C ILE A 213 -23.82 -8.29 8.71
N PRO A 214 -23.88 -9.62 8.49
CA PRO A 214 -24.62 -10.51 9.35
C PRO A 214 -24.01 -10.50 10.78
N PRO A 215 -24.85 -10.43 11.84
CA PRO A 215 -24.35 -10.37 13.23
C PRO A 215 -23.42 -11.56 13.60
N ALA A 216 -23.70 -12.74 13.06
CA ALA A 216 -22.95 -13.98 13.32
C ALA A 216 -21.75 -14.18 12.39
N ALA A 217 -21.50 -13.27 11.43
CA ALA A 217 -20.37 -13.43 10.50
C ALA A 217 -19.03 -13.40 11.25
N ALA A 218 -18.21 -14.42 11.03
CA ALA A 218 -16.82 -14.47 11.50
C ALA A 218 -15.85 -13.89 10.46
N HIS A 219 -16.15 -14.08 9.17
CA HIS A 219 -15.31 -13.69 8.05
C HIS A 219 -16.11 -12.89 7.01
N LEU A 220 -15.45 -11.91 6.40
CA LEU A 220 -16.04 -11.11 5.32
C LEU A 220 -15.10 -11.04 4.12
N HIS A 221 -15.71 -10.91 2.93
CA HIS A 221 -15.02 -10.60 1.70
C HIS A 221 -15.47 -9.23 1.18
N ILE A 222 -14.52 -8.36 0.90
CA ILE A 222 -14.77 -7.07 0.26
C ILE A 222 -14.13 -7.08 -1.12
N LYS A 223 -14.94 -7.27 -2.15
CA LYS A 223 -14.52 -7.33 -3.55
C LYS A 223 -14.11 -5.95 -4.06
N ILE A 224 -13.12 -5.93 -4.97
CA ILE A 224 -12.69 -4.74 -5.69
C ILE A 224 -12.61 -5.05 -7.19
N PRO A 225 -12.58 -4.03 -8.07
CA PRO A 225 -12.34 -4.27 -9.48
C PRO A 225 -10.91 -4.78 -9.70
N GLY A 226 -10.74 -5.77 -10.58
CA GLY A 226 -9.42 -6.33 -10.91
C GLY A 226 -8.48 -5.29 -11.52
N ARG A 227 -9.04 -4.32 -12.29
CA ARG A 227 -8.28 -3.28 -13.01
C ARG A 227 -8.99 -1.92 -12.93
N ILE A 228 -8.73 -1.18 -11.85
CA ILE A 228 -9.32 0.16 -11.65
C ILE A 228 -8.94 1.16 -12.75
N SER A 229 -7.75 1.03 -13.35
CA SER A 229 -7.30 1.89 -14.44
C SER A 229 -8.20 1.82 -15.67
N GLU A 230 -8.72 0.65 -16.01
CA GLU A 230 -9.65 0.47 -17.13
C GLU A 230 -11.00 1.14 -16.85
N LEU A 231 -11.50 1.04 -15.60
CA LEU A 231 -12.71 1.73 -15.17
C LEU A 231 -12.57 3.26 -15.23
N LYS A 232 -11.41 3.79 -14.82
CA LYS A 232 -11.10 5.23 -14.90
C LYS A 232 -11.09 5.72 -16.34
N ALA A 233 -10.51 4.96 -17.25
CA ALA A 233 -10.41 5.33 -18.66
C ALA A 233 -11.77 5.32 -19.38
N TYR A 234 -12.66 4.38 -19.01
CA TYR A 234 -13.90 4.15 -19.73
C TYR A 234 -15.03 5.15 -19.40
N SER A 235 -15.23 5.50 -18.14
CA SER A 235 -16.51 6.12 -17.70
C SER A 235 -16.37 7.54 -17.16
N SER A 236 -15.39 8.31 -17.60
CA SER A 236 -15.14 9.65 -17.01
C SER A 236 -15.15 9.60 -15.47
N SER A 237 -14.71 8.53 -14.88
CA SER A 237 -14.59 8.26 -13.44
C SER A 237 -15.91 7.92 -12.70
N SER A 238 -17.09 7.87 -13.34
CA SER A 238 -18.34 7.57 -12.60
C SER A 238 -18.37 6.16 -12.00
N ALA A 239 -18.07 5.13 -12.79
CA ALA A 239 -18.01 3.75 -12.29
C ALA A 239 -16.90 3.54 -11.25
N ALA A 240 -15.74 4.17 -11.43
CA ALA A 240 -14.66 4.12 -10.44
C ALA A 240 -15.07 4.80 -9.12
N ARG A 241 -15.87 5.87 -9.19
CA ARG A 241 -16.41 6.57 -8.02
C ARG A 241 -17.48 5.74 -7.30
N GLU A 242 -18.32 5.02 -8.02
CA GLU A 242 -19.26 4.07 -7.42
C GLU A 242 -18.53 3.00 -6.62
N TRP A 243 -17.48 2.41 -7.19
CA TRP A 243 -16.65 1.46 -6.48
C TRP A 243 -15.96 2.06 -5.25
N GLN A 244 -15.44 3.29 -5.35
CA GLN A 244 -14.83 3.98 -4.21
C GLN A 244 -15.83 4.20 -3.08
N ASN A 245 -17.05 4.65 -3.40
CA ASN A 245 -18.10 4.87 -2.41
C ASN A 245 -18.52 3.56 -1.74
N ALA A 246 -18.71 2.49 -2.53
CA ALA A 246 -19.05 1.18 -2.00
C ALA A 246 -17.96 0.64 -1.06
N LEU A 247 -16.68 0.78 -1.43
CA LEU A 247 -15.57 0.39 -0.57
C LEU A 247 -15.51 1.20 0.73
N ARG A 248 -15.70 2.52 0.64
CA ARG A 248 -15.73 3.42 1.80
C ARG A 248 -16.77 2.96 2.80
N GLU A 249 -18.02 2.83 2.34
CA GLU A 249 -19.15 2.39 3.18
C GLU A 249 -18.85 1.02 3.81
N THR A 250 -18.44 0.06 3.00
CA THR A 250 -18.23 -1.32 3.44
C THR A 250 -17.07 -1.45 4.43
N PHE A 251 -15.93 -0.79 4.18
CA PHE A 251 -14.79 -0.86 5.10
C PHE A 251 -15.09 -0.14 6.42
N GLN A 252 -15.74 1.03 6.39
CA GLN A 252 -16.10 1.74 7.61
C GLN A 252 -17.07 0.92 8.45
N ALA A 253 -18.10 0.31 7.84
CA ALA A 253 -19.03 -0.58 8.52
C ALA A 253 -18.33 -1.82 9.11
N ALA A 254 -17.44 -2.46 8.34
CA ALA A 254 -16.71 -3.65 8.79
C ALA A 254 -15.78 -3.33 9.97
N PHE A 255 -15.00 -2.24 9.89
CA PHE A 255 -14.11 -1.84 10.98
C PHE A 255 -14.86 -1.40 12.23
N ALA A 256 -15.99 -0.71 12.08
CA ALA A 256 -16.89 -0.38 13.21
C ALA A 256 -17.50 -1.62 13.88
N ALA A 257 -17.73 -2.70 13.10
CA ALA A 257 -18.20 -3.99 13.60
C ALA A 257 -17.07 -4.90 14.15
N GLY A 258 -15.84 -4.39 14.28
CA GLY A 258 -14.70 -5.10 14.88
C GLY A 258 -13.96 -6.04 13.93
N PHE A 259 -14.15 -5.93 12.63
CA PHE A 259 -13.37 -6.70 11.66
C PHE A 259 -12.01 -6.06 11.36
N VAL A 260 -11.09 -6.88 10.87
CA VAL A 260 -9.73 -6.50 10.46
C VAL A 260 -9.46 -7.12 9.10
N ALA A 261 -8.93 -6.33 8.18
CA ALA A 261 -8.41 -6.87 6.92
C ALA A 261 -7.04 -7.51 7.17
N VAL A 262 -6.96 -8.82 6.97
CA VAL A 262 -5.78 -9.65 7.28
C VAL A 262 -5.19 -10.34 6.05
N GLY A 263 -5.85 -10.24 4.91
CA GLY A 263 -5.42 -10.92 3.71
C GLY A 263 -6.04 -10.33 2.45
N PHE A 264 -5.58 -10.84 1.31
CA PHE A 264 -6.09 -10.45 0.00
C PHE A 264 -6.03 -11.61 -0.98
N SER A 265 -7.16 -11.94 -1.60
CA SER A 265 -7.26 -13.02 -2.57
C SER A 265 -7.35 -12.51 -4.00
N ARG A 266 -6.66 -13.22 -4.89
CA ARG A 266 -6.74 -13.08 -6.35
C ARG A 266 -7.25 -14.36 -7.02
N ALA A 267 -7.95 -15.21 -6.27
CA ALA A 267 -8.55 -16.43 -6.81
C ALA A 267 -9.48 -16.12 -7.99
N GLU A 268 -10.18 -14.99 -7.92
CA GLU A 268 -10.96 -14.42 -9.02
C GLU A 268 -10.27 -13.15 -9.56
N PRO A 269 -9.52 -13.22 -10.66
CA PRO A 269 -8.72 -12.06 -11.14
C PRO A 269 -9.54 -10.81 -11.47
N ASP A 270 -10.80 -10.98 -11.94
CA ASP A 270 -11.69 -9.87 -12.27
C ASP A 270 -12.37 -9.27 -11.02
N GLN A 271 -12.38 -10.00 -9.91
CA GLN A 271 -12.98 -9.63 -8.63
C GLN A 271 -12.11 -10.05 -7.44
N PRO A 272 -10.85 -9.61 -7.39
CA PRO A 272 -10.04 -9.87 -6.21
C PRO A 272 -10.70 -9.26 -4.97
N CYS A 273 -10.44 -9.83 -3.79
CA CYS A 273 -11.10 -9.39 -2.57
C CYS A 273 -10.17 -9.29 -1.38
N TYR A 274 -10.46 -8.34 -0.51
CA TYR A 274 -9.93 -8.29 0.84
C TYR A 274 -10.58 -9.37 1.70
N LEU A 275 -9.79 -9.99 2.56
CA LEU A 275 -10.21 -11.00 3.51
C LEU A 275 -10.18 -10.40 4.90
N LEU A 276 -11.34 -10.37 5.56
CA LEU A 276 -11.47 -9.79 6.89
C LEU A 276 -11.88 -10.88 7.89
N GLU A 277 -11.39 -10.75 9.09
CA GLU A 277 -11.80 -11.58 10.24
C GLU A 277 -12.26 -10.70 11.39
N ARG A 278 -13.20 -11.20 12.17
CA ARG A 278 -13.66 -10.52 13.40
C ARG A 278 -12.62 -10.75 14.50
N THR A 279 -12.13 -9.67 15.09
CA THR A 279 -11.30 -9.77 16.29
C THR A 279 -12.17 -9.93 17.52
N ALA A 280 -11.76 -10.88 18.38
CA ALA A 280 -12.40 -11.12 19.67
C ALA A 280 -12.35 -9.88 20.59
#